data_9a0af4ba8d1f5d691d717e8662780041
#
_entry.id   9a0af4ba8d1f5d691d717e8662780041
#
_cell.length_a   1.000
_cell.length_b   1.000
_cell.length_c   1.000
_cell.angle_alpha   90.00
_cell.angle_beta   90.00
_cell.angle_gamma   90.00
#
_symmetry.space_group_name_H-M   'P 1'
#
loop_
_entity.id
_entity.type
_entity.pdbx_description
1 polymer ?
#
loop_
_entity_poly.entity_id
_entity_poly.type
_entity_poly.pdbx_seq_one_letter_code
_entity_poly.pdbx_strand_id
1 'polypeptide(L)'
;EHIDEKNGENASGKKLVCWSFENFHLKRKFCAATREKFWEYYSILKENERHHYEIIRETEPCHLYFDLEFNRDANADVDGVKSTDALLDLIKEELYEKHNIEIALNEHVVELESKITESIKASTEEGQNTNRKFSRHVIIRLPGAAFKSNIHVGKFVKDFWNSVRERRASDDRCEKLFIRKEQSETERENSIIDLGVYTRNRAFRLFLSSKAKKKEVLRCTGRFWTHLKQREIFYRSLVTNIDKDQRKKLIEYEDVTVSLSQKSNSCANAFSGYGYRRDSLSQNSSK
;
A
#
# COMPACT_ATOMS: atom_id res chain seq x y z
N GLU A 1 -0.41 -27.59 -1.60
CA GLU A 1 0.31 -27.34 -2.87
C GLU A 1 1.81 -27.33 -2.58
N HIS A 2 2.56 -28.17 -3.29
CA HIS A 2 4.03 -28.18 -3.24
C HIS A 2 4.54 -26.84 -3.82
N ILE A 3 5.36 -26.15 -3.05
CA ILE A 3 6.04 -24.93 -3.49
C ILE A 3 7.39 -25.35 -4.03
N ASP A 4 7.72 -24.93 -5.26
CA ASP A 4 9.09 -24.98 -5.74
C ASP A 4 9.89 -23.90 -5.00
N GLU A 5 10.72 -24.33 -4.05
CA GLU A 5 11.48 -23.45 -3.16
C GLU A 5 12.48 -22.55 -3.91
N LYS A 6 12.88 -22.91 -5.14
CA LYS A 6 13.87 -22.15 -5.93
C LYS A 6 13.27 -20.93 -6.64
N ASN A 7 11.99 -20.99 -7.07
CA ASN A 7 11.38 -19.96 -7.93
C ASN A 7 10.21 -19.21 -7.28
N GLY A 8 9.73 -19.62 -6.10
CA GLY A 8 8.55 -19.04 -5.46
C GLY A 8 7.27 -19.23 -6.28
N GLU A 9 7.22 -20.27 -7.10
CA GLU A 9 6.09 -20.63 -7.95
C GLU A 9 5.34 -21.82 -7.37
N ASN A 10 4.03 -21.91 -7.65
CA ASN A 10 3.26 -23.11 -7.33
C ASN A 10 3.51 -24.21 -8.38
N ALA A 11 2.97 -25.42 -8.16
CA ALA A 11 3.06 -26.55 -9.09
C ALA A 11 2.59 -26.26 -10.53
N SER A 12 1.88 -25.15 -10.77
CA SER A 12 1.44 -24.67 -12.10
C SER A 12 2.30 -23.55 -12.66
N GLY A 13 3.49 -23.26 -12.09
CA GLY A 13 4.40 -22.20 -12.57
C GLY A 13 3.91 -20.76 -12.31
N LYS A 14 2.90 -20.57 -11.45
CA LYS A 14 2.38 -19.23 -11.14
C LYS A 14 3.09 -18.64 -9.93
N LYS A 15 3.53 -17.39 -10.04
CA LYS A 15 4.21 -16.66 -8.96
C LYS A 15 3.34 -16.53 -7.72
N LEU A 16 3.88 -16.97 -6.57
CA LEU A 16 3.29 -16.78 -5.27
C LEU A 16 3.65 -15.39 -4.71
N VAL A 17 2.70 -14.76 -4.06
CA VAL A 17 2.84 -13.48 -3.37
C VAL A 17 2.63 -13.70 -1.89
N CYS A 18 3.43 -13.01 -1.07
CA CYS A 18 3.28 -13.03 0.38
C CYS A 18 2.23 -11.99 0.80
N TRP A 19 1.25 -12.46 1.55
CA TRP A 19 0.19 -11.65 2.15
C TRP A 19 0.29 -11.74 3.66
N SER A 20 -0.18 -10.72 4.36
CA SER A 20 -0.34 -10.80 5.80
C SER A 20 -1.72 -10.32 6.23
N PHE A 21 -2.14 -10.77 7.40
CA PHE A 21 -3.37 -10.30 8.03
C PHE A 21 -3.22 -10.21 9.55
N GLU A 22 -3.92 -9.27 10.15
CA GLU A 22 -3.98 -9.10 11.60
C GLU A 22 -5.18 -9.87 12.15
N ASN A 23 -4.96 -10.66 13.18
CA ASN A 23 -6.04 -11.31 13.92
C ASN A 23 -6.60 -10.36 15.02
N PHE A 24 -7.64 -10.79 15.70
CA PHE A 24 -8.28 -10.05 16.78
C PHE A 24 -7.32 -9.65 17.92
N HIS A 25 -6.25 -10.43 18.14
CA HIS A 25 -5.21 -10.14 19.14
C HIS A 25 -4.09 -9.22 18.61
N LEU A 26 -4.28 -8.58 17.45
CA LEU A 26 -3.29 -7.73 16.75
C LEU A 26 -2.01 -8.49 16.35
N LYS A 27 -2.03 -9.83 16.41
CA LYS A 27 -0.92 -10.64 15.91
C LYS A 27 -1.01 -10.78 14.41
N ARG A 28 0.11 -10.52 13.74
CA ARG A 28 0.21 -10.64 12.30
C ARG A 28 0.54 -12.09 11.91
N LYS A 29 -0.22 -12.62 10.97
CA LYS A 29 0.01 -13.91 10.33
C LYS A 29 0.30 -13.69 8.86
N PHE A 30 0.97 -14.66 8.24
CA PHE A 30 1.38 -14.60 6.84
C PHE A 30 0.85 -15.81 6.07
N CYS A 31 0.59 -15.61 4.79
CA CYS A 31 0.28 -16.69 3.85
C CYS A 31 0.88 -16.39 2.48
N ALA A 32 1.12 -17.42 1.69
CA ALA A 32 1.50 -17.30 0.29
C ALA A 32 0.38 -17.83 -0.59
N ALA A 33 0.01 -17.05 -1.59
CA ALA A 33 -0.99 -17.43 -2.58
C ALA A 33 -0.74 -16.66 -3.88
N THR A 34 -1.23 -17.18 -5.00
CA THR A 34 -1.30 -16.36 -6.20
C THR A 34 -2.31 -15.21 -5.98
N ARG A 35 -2.21 -14.13 -6.76
CA ARG A 35 -3.14 -13.00 -6.64
C ARG A 35 -4.59 -13.42 -6.90
N GLU A 36 -4.81 -14.35 -7.84
CA GLU A 36 -6.14 -14.88 -8.19
C GLU A 36 -6.75 -15.65 -7.02
N LYS A 37 -6.00 -16.60 -6.44
CA LYS A 37 -6.48 -17.39 -5.30
C LYS A 37 -6.70 -16.54 -4.05
N PHE A 38 -5.84 -15.55 -3.83
CA PHE A 38 -6.03 -14.61 -2.74
C PHE A 38 -7.29 -13.76 -2.95
N TRP A 39 -7.55 -13.25 -4.17
CA TRP A 39 -8.77 -12.50 -4.45
C TRP A 39 -10.03 -13.34 -4.28
N GLU A 40 -10.05 -14.60 -4.74
CA GLU A 40 -11.17 -15.52 -4.52
C GLU A 40 -11.54 -15.63 -3.04
N TYR A 41 -10.54 -15.81 -2.17
CA TYR A 41 -10.73 -15.84 -0.73
C TYR A 41 -11.13 -14.45 -0.17
N TYR A 42 -10.40 -13.42 -0.52
CA TYR A 42 -10.55 -12.09 0.05
C TYR A 42 -11.89 -11.43 -0.29
N SER A 43 -12.40 -11.65 -1.50
CA SER A 43 -13.63 -11.03 -1.99
C SER A 43 -14.89 -11.51 -1.27
N ILE A 44 -14.89 -12.73 -0.73
CA ILE A 44 -16.03 -13.30 -0.01
C ILE A 44 -16.05 -12.97 1.49
N LEU A 45 -14.97 -12.44 2.03
CA LEU A 45 -14.89 -12.03 3.44
C LEU A 45 -15.86 -10.87 3.69
N LYS A 46 -16.44 -10.83 4.89
CA LYS A 46 -17.18 -9.66 5.38
C LYS A 46 -16.23 -8.49 5.59
N GLU A 47 -16.74 -7.28 5.53
CA GLU A 47 -15.92 -6.07 5.67
C GLU A 47 -15.14 -6.03 6.99
N ASN A 48 -15.76 -6.43 8.09
CA ASN A 48 -15.16 -6.46 9.42
C ASN A 48 -14.16 -7.62 9.63
N GLU A 49 -13.96 -8.49 8.65
CA GLU A 49 -12.98 -9.57 8.64
C GLU A 49 -11.75 -9.23 7.78
N ARG A 50 -11.79 -8.11 7.05
CA ARG A 50 -10.73 -7.71 6.13
C ARG A 50 -9.68 -6.85 6.83
N HIS A 51 -8.67 -7.49 7.41
CA HIS A 51 -7.51 -6.84 8.05
C HIS A 51 -6.22 -7.29 7.36
N HIS A 52 -6.16 -7.14 6.03
CA HIS A 52 -5.15 -7.76 5.18
C HIS A 52 -4.21 -6.72 4.57
N TYR A 53 -2.99 -7.17 4.27
CA TYR A 53 -1.88 -6.36 3.75
C TYR A 53 -1.15 -7.15 2.67
N GLU A 54 -0.68 -6.49 1.63
CA GLU A 54 0.39 -7.04 0.80
C GLU A 54 1.74 -6.83 1.48
N ILE A 55 2.71 -7.70 1.20
CA ILE A 55 4.08 -7.54 1.67
C ILE A 55 4.94 -7.05 0.50
N ILE A 56 5.40 -5.82 0.59
CA ILE A 56 6.32 -5.22 -0.39
C ILE A 56 7.74 -5.61 0.02
N ARG A 57 8.37 -6.46 -0.78
CA ARG A 57 9.71 -6.99 -0.51
C ARG A 57 10.77 -6.08 -1.10
N GLU A 58 11.86 -5.88 -0.37
CA GLU A 58 13.01 -5.08 -0.81
C GLU A 58 13.78 -5.69 -1.99
N THR A 59 13.49 -6.93 -2.35
CA THR A 59 14.12 -7.65 -3.47
C THR A 59 13.26 -7.76 -4.71
N GLU A 60 12.05 -7.19 -4.69
CA GLU A 60 11.08 -7.34 -5.78
C GLU A 60 10.70 -5.98 -6.37
N PRO A 61 10.51 -5.92 -7.69
CA PRO A 61 10.01 -4.70 -8.34
C PRO A 61 8.63 -4.28 -7.82
N CYS A 62 8.44 -2.96 -7.77
CA CYS A 62 7.20 -2.39 -7.29
C CYS A 62 6.84 -1.08 -8.00
N HIS A 63 5.57 -0.68 -7.91
CA HIS A 63 5.10 0.63 -8.34
C HIS A 63 5.60 1.74 -7.43
N LEU A 64 5.54 2.99 -7.89
CA LEU A 64 5.64 4.15 -7.03
C LEU A 64 4.40 4.22 -6.14
N TYR A 65 4.59 4.47 -4.85
CA TYR A 65 3.47 4.54 -3.91
C TYR A 65 3.76 5.52 -2.78
N PHE A 66 2.69 6.07 -2.21
CA PHE A 66 2.74 7.00 -1.09
C PHE A 66 1.70 6.62 -0.04
N ASP A 67 2.05 6.79 1.22
CA ASP A 67 1.11 6.89 2.34
C ASP A 67 1.10 8.35 2.79
N LEU A 68 -0.04 9.02 2.63
CA LEU A 68 -0.23 10.42 2.97
C LEU A 68 -1.07 10.49 4.23
N GLU A 69 -0.54 11.15 5.26
CA GLU A 69 -1.27 11.22 6.52
C GLU A 69 -0.98 12.47 7.34
N PHE A 70 -2.01 12.98 8.00
CA PHE A 70 -1.87 14.01 9.03
C PHE A 70 -3.06 14.01 9.99
N ASN A 71 -2.85 14.59 11.18
CA ASN A 71 -3.92 14.90 12.13
C ASN A 71 -4.65 16.17 11.68
N ARG A 72 -5.99 16.07 11.48
CA ARG A 72 -6.83 17.19 11.02
C ARG A 72 -6.99 18.28 12.09
N ASP A 73 -6.97 17.90 13.36
CA ASP A 73 -7.14 18.85 14.47
C ASP A 73 -5.92 19.79 14.55
N ALA A 74 -4.71 19.23 14.36
CA ALA A 74 -3.47 20.01 14.30
C ALA A 74 -3.29 20.80 12.99
N ASN A 75 -4.01 20.43 11.94
CA ASN A 75 -3.89 20.96 10.58
C ASN A 75 -5.27 21.30 9.98
N ALA A 76 -6.11 22.02 10.75
CA ALA A 76 -7.46 22.39 10.31
C ALA A 76 -7.49 23.26 9.04
N ASP A 77 -6.41 23.97 8.77
CA ASP A 77 -6.18 24.81 7.60
C ASP A 77 -5.56 24.08 6.41
N VAL A 78 -5.27 22.75 6.53
CA VAL A 78 -4.72 21.92 5.45
C VAL A 78 -5.83 21.19 4.71
N ASP A 79 -5.97 21.47 3.41
CA ASP A 79 -6.84 20.72 2.52
C ASP A 79 -6.08 19.51 1.95
N GLY A 80 -6.33 18.32 2.49
CA GLY A 80 -5.66 17.11 2.07
C GLY A 80 -5.92 16.70 0.61
N VAL A 81 -7.04 17.14 0.00
CA VAL A 81 -7.30 16.92 -1.43
C VAL A 81 -6.36 17.78 -2.27
N LYS A 82 -6.28 19.08 -1.96
CA LYS A 82 -5.36 20.01 -2.65
C LYS A 82 -3.90 19.63 -2.43
N SER A 83 -3.55 19.11 -1.24
CA SER A 83 -2.21 18.59 -0.98
C SER A 83 -1.90 17.36 -1.85
N THR A 84 -2.87 16.45 -2.02
CA THR A 84 -2.72 15.29 -2.91
C THR A 84 -2.58 15.72 -4.37
N ASP A 85 -3.34 16.72 -4.81
CA ASP A 85 -3.25 17.26 -6.19
C ASP A 85 -1.87 17.87 -6.43
N ALA A 86 -1.39 18.69 -5.50
CA ALA A 86 -0.07 19.29 -5.59
C ALA A 86 1.05 18.23 -5.64
N LEU A 87 0.94 17.16 -4.82
CA LEU A 87 1.86 16.03 -4.89
C LEU A 87 1.86 15.38 -6.28
N LEU A 88 0.68 15.10 -6.84
CA LEU A 88 0.56 14.44 -8.13
C LEU A 88 1.14 15.30 -9.27
N ASP A 89 0.91 16.61 -9.24
CA ASP A 89 1.47 17.53 -10.24
C ASP A 89 3.00 17.59 -10.15
N LEU A 90 3.56 17.73 -8.95
CA LEU A 90 5.01 17.75 -8.72
C LEU A 90 5.67 16.40 -9.08
N ILE A 91 5.02 15.27 -8.79
CA ILE A 91 5.53 13.93 -9.16
C ILE A 91 5.49 13.71 -10.67
N LYS A 92 4.49 14.26 -11.39
CA LYS A 92 4.49 14.21 -12.87
C LYS A 92 5.72 14.90 -13.45
N GLU A 93 6.02 16.10 -12.95
CA GLU A 93 7.22 16.84 -13.36
C GLU A 93 8.50 16.06 -13.05
N GLU A 94 8.65 15.57 -11.82
CA GLU A 94 9.82 14.82 -11.36
C GLU A 94 10.07 13.54 -12.19
N LEU A 95 9.00 12.79 -12.50
CA LEU A 95 9.08 11.59 -13.32
C LEU A 95 9.44 11.90 -14.78
N TYR A 96 8.92 12.99 -15.31
CA TYR A 96 9.27 13.44 -16.66
C TYR A 96 10.73 13.89 -16.73
N GLU A 97 11.15 14.77 -15.84
CA GLU A 97 12.50 15.34 -15.82
C GLU A 97 13.59 14.28 -15.61
N LYS A 98 13.39 13.39 -14.63
CA LYS A 98 14.43 12.40 -14.25
C LYS A 98 14.42 11.13 -15.08
N HIS A 99 13.26 10.71 -15.57
CA HIS A 99 13.11 9.38 -16.19
C HIS A 99 12.47 9.41 -17.57
N ASN A 100 12.06 10.58 -18.06
CA ASN A 100 11.28 10.77 -19.29
C ASN A 100 10.04 9.87 -19.31
N ILE A 101 9.29 9.89 -18.17
CA ILE A 101 8.05 9.11 -17.99
C ILE A 101 6.90 10.08 -17.83
N GLU A 102 5.94 10.01 -18.75
CA GLU A 102 4.68 10.76 -18.67
C GLU A 102 3.60 9.91 -18.02
N ILE A 103 2.87 10.47 -17.07
CA ILE A 103 1.71 9.81 -16.44
C ILE A 103 0.42 10.58 -16.69
N ALA A 104 -0.63 9.86 -17.05
CA ALA A 104 -2.00 10.34 -17.10
C ALA A 104 -2.73 9.89 -15.82
N LEU A 105 -3.28 10.81 -15.03
CA LEU A 105 -3.86 10.51 -13.71
C LEU A 105 -4.97 9.46 -13.80
N ASN A 106 -5.85 9.58 -14.80
CA ASN A 106 -6.98 8.66 -14.99
C ASN A 106 -6.59 7.25 -15.45
N GLU A 107 -5.32 7.02 -15.83
CA GLU A 107 -4.84 5.74 -16.33
C GLU A 107 -3.83 5.07 -15.41
N HIS A 108 -3.07 5.89 -14.68
CA HIS A 108 -1.91 5.42 -13.95
C HIS A 108 -2.01 5.57 -12.44
N VAL A 109 -2.94 6.40 -11.92
CA VAL A 109 -3.05 6.66 -10.48
C VAL A 109 -4.23 5.92 -9.86
N VAL A 110 -3.98 5.16 -8.81
CA VAL A 110 -5.01 4.62 -7.92
C VAL A 110 -4.92 5.36 -6.59
N GLU A 111 -6.01 6.00 -6.20
CA GLU A 111 -6.11 6.75 -4.96
C GLU A 111 -7.13 6.09 -4.03
N LEU A 112 -6.67 5.68 -2.85
CA LEU A 112 -7.50 5.08 -1.82
C LEU A 112 -7.52 5.99 -0.58
N GLU A 113 -8.67 6.09 0.05
CA GLU A 113 -8.88 6.89 1.27
C GLU A 113 -9.40 6.01 2.40
N SER A 114 -8.91 6.25 3.61
CA SER A 114 -9.39 5.58 4.82
C SER A 114 -10.67 6.27 5.32
N LYS A 115 -11.80 5.58 5.17
CA LYS A 115 -13.15 6.12 5.52
C LYS A 115 -13.90 5.20 6.46
N ILE A 116 -14.70 5.80 7.34
CA ILE A 116 -15.71 5.08 8.12
C ILE A 116 -16.92 4.83 7.21
N THR A 117 -17.44 3.60 7.22
CA THR A 117 -18.60 3.23 6.41
C THR A 117 -19.87 3.94 6.88
N GLU A 118 -20.74 4.35 5.95
CA GLU A 118 -22.00 5.05 6.24
C GLU A 118 -22.90 4.28 7.22
N SER A 119 -22.95 2.94 7.10
CA SER A 119 -23.70 2.08 8.01
C SER A 119 -23.22 2.15 9.48
N ILE A 120 -21.94 2.48 9.67
CA ILE A 120 -21.35 2.64 11.03
C ILE A 120 -21.57 4.07 11.53
N LYS A 121 -21.55 5.07 10.65
CA LYS A 121 -21.86 6.46 11.01
C LYS A 121 -23.27 6.61 11.56
N ALA A 122 -24.24 5.92 10.96
CA ALA A 122 -25.64 5.95 11.38
C ALA A 122 -25.89 5.34 12.78
N SER A 123 -24.97 4.51 13.28
CA SER A 123 -25.08 3.84 14.60
C SER A 123 -24.29 4.51 15.73
N THR A 124 -23.59 5.61 15.45
CA THR A 124 -22.80 6.36 16.43
C THR A 124 -23.50 7.66 16.77
N GLU A 125 -23.60 7.99 18.06
CA GLU A 125 -24.19 9.25 18.53
C GLU A 125 -23.53 10.46 17.85
N GLU A 126 -24.35 11.44 17.46
CA GLU A 126 -23.90 12.70 16.88
C GLU A 126 -22.86 13.36 17.79
N GLY A 127 -21.63 13.46 17.35
CA GLY A 127 -20.54 14.15 18.05
C GLY A 127 -19.23 13.39 18.22
N GLN A 128 -19.20 12.05 18.08
CA GLN A 128 -17.96 11.27 18.30
C GLN A 128 -17.25 10.80 17.03
N ASN A 129 -17.72 11.14 15.84
CA ASN A 129 -17.32 10.48 14.61
C ASN A 129 -16.61 11.37 13.61
N THR A 130 -15.81 12.33 14.06
CA THR A 130 -14.92 13.05 13.16
C THR A 130 -13.69 12.18 12.89
N ASN A 131 -13.49 11.81 11.62
CA ASN A 131 -12.22 11.20 11.19
C ASN A 131 -11.10 12.22 11.38
N ARG A 132 -10.49 12.23 12.59
CA ARG A 132 -9.42 13.17 12.97
C ARG A 132 -8.16 13.01 12.14
N LYS A 133 -8.03 11.92 11.42
CA LYS A 133 -6.86 11.64 10.60
C LYS A 133 -7.20 11.69 9.12
N PHE A 134 -6.48 12.51 8.36
CA PHE A 134 -6.40 12.36 6.92
C PHE A 134 -5.49 11.17 6.63
N SER A 135 -5.91 10.25 5.77
CA SER A 135 -5.07 9.12 5.36
C SER A 135 -5.45 8.68 3.95
N ARG A 136 -4.47 8.72 3.05
CA ARG A 136 -4.59 8.26 1.67
C ARG A 136 -3.42 7.39 1.26
N HIS A 137 -3.70 6.33 0.51
CA HIS A 137 -2.71 5.61 -0.28
C HIS A 137 -2.81 6.06 -1.73
N VAL A 138 -1.70 6.44 -2.31
CA VAL A 138 -1.60 6.77 -3.74
C VAL A 138 -0.63 5.78 -4.38
N ILE A 139 -1.08 5.06 -5.39
CA ILE A 139 -0.26 4.11 -6.14
C ILE A 139 -0.18 4.62 -7.59
N ILE A 140 1.04 4.80 -8.10
CA ILE A 140 1.29 5.28 -9.46
C ILE A 140 1.92 4.16 -10.27
N ARG A 141 1.18 3.66 -11.25
CA ARG A 141 1.58 2.59 -12.16
C ARG A 141 2.31 3.21 -13.34
N LEU A 142 3.65 3.18 -13.31
CA LEU A 142 4.44 3.80 -14.38
C LEU A 142 4.24 3.07 -15.71
N PRO A 143 3.97 3.78 -16.83
CA PRO A 143 3.90 3.17 -18.14
C PRO A 143 5.26 2.59 -18.55
N GLY A 144 5.30 1.29 -18.85
CA GLY A 144 6.50 0.58 -19.30
C GLY A 144 7.67 0.52 -18.33
N ALA A 145 7.51 0.93 -17.07
CA ALA A 145 8.57 0.95 -16.08
C ALA A 145 8.08 0.56 -14.68
N ALA A 146 9.02 0.17 -13.80
CA ALA A 146 8.78 -0.03 -12.37
C ALA A 146 10.05 0.34 -11.58
N PHE A 147 9.95 0.55 -10.29
CA PHE A 147 11.12 0.63 -9.44
C PHE A 147 11.67 -0.77 -9.17
N LYS A 148 13.00 -0.90 -9.09
CA LYS A 148 13.69 -2.17 -8.80
C LYS A 148 13.27 -2.76 -7.45
N SER A 149 12.98 -1.91 -6.47
CA SER A 149 12.37 -2.30 -5.20
C SER A 149 11.82 -1.09 -4.44
N ASN A 150 11.14 -1.32 -3.34
CA ASN A 150 10.63 -0.27 -2.48
C ASN A 150 11.72 0.57 -1.80
N ILE A 151 12.94 0.06 -1.69
CA ILE A 151 14.08 0.83 -1.18
C ILE A 151 14.49 1.90 -2.21
N HIS A 152 14.47 1.55 -3.51
CA HIS A 152 14.68 2.52 -4.59
C HIS A 152 13.53 3.54 -4.69
N VAL A 153 12.28 3.14 -4.43
CA VAL A 153 11.16 4.09 -4.26
C VAL A 153 11.46 5.05 -3.11
N GLY A 154 11.91 4.54 -1.98
CA GLY A 154 12.25 5.36 -0.80
C GLY A 154 13.35 6.40 -1.10
N LYS A 155 14.37 6.02 -1.88
CA LYS A 155 15.40 6.96 -2.34
C LYS A 155 14.82 8.04 -3.24
N PHE A 156 14.04 7.64 -4.26
CA PHE A 156 13.35 8.59 -5.14
C PHE A 156 12.49 9.58 -4.34
N VAL A 157 11.65 9.08 -3.43
CA VAL A 157 10.76 9.95 -2.64
C VAL A 157 11.53 10.85 -1.68
N LYS A 158 12.64 10.39 -1.13
CA LYS A 158 13.51 11.21 -0.28
C LYS A 158 14.16 12.35 -1.08
N ASP A 159 14.67 12.07 -2.28
CA ASP A 159 15.26 13.08 -3.15
C ASP A 159 14.20 14.08 -3.63
N PHE A 160 13.02 13.58 -4.01
CA PHE A 160 11.86 14.42 -4.33
C PHE A 160 11.49 15.34 -3.16
N TRP A 161 11.42 14.82 -1.93
CA TRP A 161 11.11 15.62 -0.75
C TRP A 161 12.16 16.71 -0.49
N ASN A 162 13.44 16.42 -0.72
CA ASN A 162 14.50 17.44 -0.62
C ASN A 162 14.30 18.56 -1.65
N SER A 163 13.99 18.22 -2.91
CA SER A 163 13.64 19.19 -3.96
C SER A 163 12.42 20.04 -3.59
N VAL A 164 11.37 19.42 -3.01
CA VAL A 164 10.19 20.13 -2.51
C VAL A 164 10.57 21.15 -1.42
N ARG A 165 11.46 20.78 -0.50
CA ARG A 165 11.94 21.68 0.56
C ARG A 165 12.70 22.88 -0.01
N GLU A 166 13.58 22.65 -0.98
CA GLU A 166 14.35 23.70 -1.64
C GLU A 166 13.47 24.66 -2.44
N ARG A 167 12.42 24.13 -3.09
CA ARG A 167 11.49 24.91 -3.91
C ARG A 167 10.33 25.56 -3.12
N ARG A 168 10.24 25.33 -1.81
CA ARG A 168 9.12 25.77 -0.97
C ARG A 168 8.78 27.25 -1.11
N ALA A 169 9.77 28.12 -1.17
CA ALA A 169 9.58 29.57 -1.27
C ALA A 169 9.23 30.05 -2.69
N SER A 170 9.44 29.25 -3.71
CA SER A 170 9.29 29.63 -5.13
C SER A 170 8.14 28.90 -5.84
N ASP A 171 7.54 27.87 -5.22
CA ASP A 171 6.47 27.06 -5.79
C ASP A 171 5.40 26.76 -4.73
N ASP A 172 4.26 27.43 -4.84
CA ASP A 172 3.13 27.32 -3.91
C ASP A 172 2.58 25.88 -3.78
N ARG A 173 2.83 25.02 -4.76
CA ARG A 173 2.47 23.60 -4.68
C ARG A 173 3.29 22.87 -3.61
N CYS A 174 4.57 23.24 -3.48
CA CYS A 174 5.45 22.67 -2.47
C CYS A 174 4.96 22.97 -1.06
N GLU A 175 4.49 24.20 -0.78
CA GLU A 175 3.94 24.59 0.54
C GLU A 175 2.78 23.69 0.97
N LYS A 176 1.93 23.22 0.03
CA LYS A 176 0.77 22.36 0.32
C LYS A 176 1.14 20.98 0.84
N LEU A 177 2.43 20.56 0.73
CA LEU A 177 2.91 19.27 1.22
C LEU A 177 3.43 19.32 2.66
N PHE A 178 3.48 20.51 3.27
CA PHE A 178 3.94 20.69 4.64
C PHE A 178 2.79 20.68 5.64
N ILE A 179 3.01 19.98 6.76
CA ILE A 179 2.05 19.83 7.85
C ILE A 179 2.71 20.12 9.21
N ARG A 180 1.88 20.36 10.23
CA ARG A 180 2.31 20.46 11.64
C ARG A 180 2.30 19.06 12.29
N LYS A 181 3.25 18.82 13.20
CA LYS A 181 3.13 17.71 14.16
C LYS A 181 2.16 18.07 15.28
N GLU A 182 1.56 17.06 15.92
CA GLU A 182 0.58 17.22 17.00
C GLU A 182 1.06 18.06 18.18
N GLN A 183 2.38 18.21 18.36
CA GLN A 183 3.00 18.94 19.48
C GLN A 183 3.60 20.29 19.08
N SER A 184 3.50 20.70 17.81
CA SER A 184 4.05 21.97 17.32
C SER A 184 2.92 22.95 17.00
N GLU A 185 2.82 24.03 17.75
CA GLU A 185 1.78 25.03 17.55
C GLU A 185 2.09 26.04 16.42
N THR A 186 3.32 26.13 15.96
CA THR A 186 3.76 27.30 15.17
C THR A 186 4.18 27.04 13.74
N GLU A 187 4.82 25.92 13.38
CA GLU A 187 5.41 25.78 12.05
C GLU A 187 5.07 24.47 11.35
N ARG A 188 4.79 24.54 10.05
CA ARG A 188 4.61 23.39 9.17
C ARG A 188 5.98 22.98 8.64
N GLU A 189 6.65 22.04 9.27
CA GLU A 189 7.95 21.56 8.82
C GLU A 189 7.97 20.08 8.40
N ASN A 190 6.88 19.37 8.66
CA ASN A 190 6.83 17.95 8.39
C ASN A 190 6.16 17.68 7.06
N SER A 191 6.53 16.58 6.44
CA SER A 191 5.92 16.08 5.23
C SER A 191 4.56 15.44 5.50
N ILE A 192 3.59 15.68 4.60
CA ILE A 192 2.37 14.87 4.51
C ILE A 192 2.70 13.42 4.10
N ILE A 193 3.83 13.19 3.44
CA ILE A 193 4.28 11.86 3.00
C ILE A 193 4.91 11.13 4.18
N ASP A 194 4.41 9.95 4.53
CA ASP A 194 5.07 9.05 5.47
C ASP A 194 6.29 8.38 4.82
N LEU A 195 7.49 8.92 5.10
CA LEU A 195 8.74 8.36 4.60
C LEU A 195 9.10 7.02 5.24
N GLY A 196 8.46 6.64 6.34
CA GLY A 196 8.67 5.37 7.05
C GLY A 196 8.10 4.14 6.36
N VAL A 197 7.38 4.31 5.24
CA VAL A 197 6.78 3.15 4.52
C VAL A 197 7.75 2.43 3.60
N TYR A 198 8.94 2.94 3.35
CA TYR A 198 9.94 2.37 2.42
C TYR A 198 10.97 1.51 3.17
N THR A 199 10.49 0.52 3.90
CA THR A 199 11.31 -0.38 4.73
C THR A 199 11.21 -1.82 4.25
N ARG A 200 12.12 -2.68 4.71
CA ARG A 200 12.14 -4.12 4.39
C ARG A 200 10.82 -4.80 4.71
N ASN A 201 10.35 -5.65 3.79
CA ASN A 201 9.14 -6.45 3.95
C ASN A 201 7.95 -5.60 4.46
N ARG A 202 7.76 -4.42 3.85
CA ARG A 202 6.72 -3.49 4.28
C ARG A 202 5.34 -4.09 4.08
N ALA A 203 4.57 -4.16 5.16
CA ALA A 203 3.15 -4.47 5.07
C ALA A 203 2.37 -3.21 4.66
N PHE A 204 1.68 -3.26 3.52
CA PHE A 204 0.89 -2.17 2.98
C PHE A 204 -0.57 -2.60 2.88
N ARG A 205 -1.48 -1.84 3.50
CA ARG A 205 -2.88 -2.22 3.68
C ARG A 205 -3.61 -2.32 2.34
N LEU A 206 -4.39 -3.38 2.16
CA LEU A 206 -5.13 -3.64 0.93
C LEU A 206 -6.39 -2.77 0.80
N PHE A 207 -6.79 -2.51 -0.44
CA PHE A 207 -8.13 -2.01 -0.78
C PHE A 207 -9.22 -2.84 -0.10
N LEU A 208 -10.22 -2.20 0.50
CA LEU A 208 -11.30 -2.76 1.32
C LEU A 208 -10.87 -3.37 2.66
N SER A 209 -9.64 -3.16 3.11
CA SER A 209 -9.18 -3.58 4.44
C SER A 209 -9.24 -2.42 5.45
N SER A 210 -9.50 -2.77 6.70
CA SER A 210 -9.28 -1.92 7.87
C SER A 210 -8.04 -2.40 8.65
N LYS A 211 -7.52 -1.60 9.58
CA LYS A 211 -6.64 -2.11 10.65
C LYS A 211 -7.49 -2.88 11.64
N ALA A 212 -6.97 -3.95 12.23
CA ALA A 212 -7.71 -4.71 13.24
C ALA A 212 -8.18 -3.79 14.38
N LYS A 213 -9.40 -3.96 14.85
CA LYS A 213 -10.09 -3.11 15.84
C LYS A 213 -10.37 -1.66 15.41
N LYS A 214 -10.12 -1.30 14.13
CA LYS A 214 -10.46 0.00 13.57
C LYS A 214 -11.65 -0.12 12.62
N LYS A 215 -12.43 0.97 12.54
CA LYS A 215 -13.64 1.02 11.71
C LYS A 215 -13.39 1.63 10.32
N GLU A 216 -12.25 2.28 10.14
CA GLU A 216 -11.89 2.95 8.90
C GLU A 216 -11.41 1.95 7.84
N VAL A 217 -12.16 1.82 6.77
CA VAL A 217 -11.86 0.94 5.61
C VAL A 217 -11.19 1.74 4.50
N LEU A 218 -10.19 1.16 3.88
CA LEU A 218 -9.49 1.76 2.74
C LEU A 218 -10.31 1.57 1.45
N ARG A 219 -10.88 2.65 0.93
CA ARG A 219 -11.76 2.65 -0.24
C ARG A 219 -11.22 3.56 -1.34
N CYS A 220 -11.56 3.23 -2.59
CA CYS A 220 -11.27 4.12 -3.72
C CYS A 220 -11.96 5.47 -3.53
N THR A 221 -11.25 6.57 -3.79
CA THR A 221 -11.83 7.93 -3.72
C THR A 221 -12.86 8.19 -4.80
N GLY A 222 -12.79 7.45 -5.92
CA GLY A 222 -13.61 7.67 -7.11
C GLY A 222 -13.14 8.85 -7.98
N ARG A 223 -12.01 9.49 -7.68
CA ARG A 223 -11.52 10.64 -8.45
C ARG A 223 -10.97 10.24 -9.81
N PHE A 224 -10.30 9.09 -9.92
CA PHE A 224 -9.62 8.67 -11.16
C PHE A 224 -10.27 7.45 -11.82
N TRP A 225 -10.86 6.54 -11.05
CA TRP A 225 -11.38 5.26 -11.54
C TRP A 225 -12.83 5.04 -11.12
N THR A 226 -13.76 5.76 -11.73
CA THR A 226 -15.18 5.76 -11.34
C THR A 226 -15.96 4.55 -11.85
N HIS A 227 -15.47 3.87 -12.91
CA HIS A 227 -16.20 2.82 -13.63
C HIS A 227 -15.64 1.40 -13.42
N LEU A 228 -14.55 1.25 -12.66
CA LEU A 228 -13.92 -0.05 -12.44
C LEU A 228 -14.67 -0.90 -11.42
N LYS A 229 -14.70 -2.21 -11.67
CA LYS A 229 -15.19 -3.20 -10.70
C LYS A 229 -14.18 -3.35 -9.55
N GLN A 230 -14.67 -3.79 -8.36
CA GLN A 230 -13.83 -3.97 -7.17
C GLN A 230 -12.60 -4.86 -7.43
N ARG A 231 -12.74 -5.93 -8.25
CA ARG A 231 -11.64 -6.80 -8.63
C ARG A 231 -10.54 -6.03 -9.36
N GLU A 232 -10.91 -5.17 -10.30
CA GLU A 232 -9.95 -4.39 -11.08
C GLU A 232 -9.23 -3.35 -10.20
N ILE A 233 -9.98 -2.67 -9.31
CA ILE A 233 -9.40 -1.73 -8.34
C ILE A 233 -8.42 -2.48 -7.42
N PHE A 234 -8.78 -3.68 -6.93
CA PHE A 234 -7.90 -4.50 -6.11
C PHE A 234 -6.57 -4.76 -6.82
N TYR A 235 -6.60 -5.30 -8.06
CA TYR A 235 -5.36 -5.60 -8.80
C TYR A 235 -4.54 -4.35 -9.13
N ARG A 236 -5.19 -3.23 -9.46
CA ARG A 236 -4.51 -1.97 -9.75
C ARG A 236 -3.92 -1.31 -8.51
N SER A 237 -4.51 -1.53 -7.34
CA SER A 237 -4.03 -0.97 -6.06
C SER A 237 -2.88 -1.76 -5.43
N LEU A 238 -2.55 -2.95 -5.96
CA LEU A 238 -1.40 -3.71 -5.48
C LEU A 238 -0.10 -3.08 -5.96
N VAL A 239 0.71 -2.63 -5.03
CA VAL A 239 2.05 -2.04 -5.27
C VAL A 239 2.98 -3.05 -5.93
N THR A 240 2.81 -4.35 -5.62
CA THR A 240 3.65 -5.44 -6.14
C THR A 240 3.15 -6.05 -7.44
N ASN A 241 2.03 -5.56 -8.01
CA ASN A 241 1.45 -6.11 -9.22
C ASN A 241 2.08 -5.52 -10.49
N ILE A 242 3.32 -5.89 -10.77
CA ILE A 242 4.10 -5.44 -11.91
C ILE A 242 3.90 -6.40 -13.09
N ASP A 243 3.55 -5.86 -14.25
CA ASP A 243 3.40 -6.62 -15.49
C ASP A 243 4.77 -6.88 -16.18
N LYS A 244 4.74 -7.67 -17.27
CA LYS A 244 5.96 -8.05 -17.99
C LYS A 244 6.66 -6.86 -18.67
N ASP A 245 5.90 -5.89 -19.18
CA ASP A 245 6.47 -4.73 -19.87
C ASP A 245 7.13 -3.79 -18.87
N GLN A 246 6.51 -3.55 -17.73
CA GLN A 246 7.09 -2.75 -16.66
C GLN A 246 8.38 -3.34 -16.08
N ARG A 247 8.55 -4.69 -16.14
CA ARG A 247 9.78 -5.36 -15.71
C ARG A 247 10.96 -5.16 -16.65
N LYS A 248 10.73 -4.68 -17.87
CA LYS A 248 11.81 -4.44 -18.86
C LYS A 248 12.62 -3.19 -18.53
N LYS A 249 12.03 -2.19 -17.88
CA LYS A 249 12.70 -0.96 -17.45
C LYS A 249 12.55 -0.79 -15.93
N LEU A 250 13.61 -1.12 -15.19
CA LEU A 250 13.64 -0.93 -13.74
C LEU A 250 14.42 0.34 -13.39
N ILE A 251 13.77 1.22 -12.64
CA ILE A 251 14.38 2.41 -12.06
C ILE A 251 15.17 1.99 -10.82
N GLU A 252 16.46 2.28 -10.82
CA GLU A 252 17.37 1.98 -9.72
C GLU A 252 18.33 3.15 -9.44
N TYR A 253 18.87 3.18 -8.24
CA TYR A 253 19.84 4.17 -7.75
C TYR A 253 21.09 3.44 -7.26
N GLU A 254 22.26 3.87 -7.69
CA GLU A 254 23.54 3.20 -7.42
C GLU A 254 23.95 3.25 -5.93
N ASP A 255 23.57 4.31 -5.21
CA ASP A 255 23.85 4.50 -3.79
C ASP A 255 22.91 3.71 -2.86
N VAL A 256 22.00 2.90 -3.43
CA VAL A 256 21.10 2.02 -2.69
C VAL A 256 21.68 0.63 -2.60
N THR A 257 22.36 0.32 -1.49
CA THR A 257 22.79 -1.04 -1.16
C THR A 257 21.66 -1.78 -0.43
N VAL A 258 21.06 -2.76 -1.10
CA VAL A 258 20.20 -3.75 -0.43
C VAL A 258 21.13 -4.75 0.25
N SER A 259 21.36 -4.58 1.56
CA SER A 259 22.14 -5.58 2.32
C SER A 259 21.35 -6.89 2.35
N LEU A 260 21.76 -7.83 1.51
CA LEU A 260 21.32 -9.22 1.54
C LEU A 260 21.90 -9.85 2.81
N SER A 261 21.33 -9.59 3.98
CA SER A 261 21.68 -10.36 5.16
C SER A 261 21.23 -11.80 4.93
N GLN A 262 22.15 -12.74 4.99
CA GLN A 262 21.99 -14.19 4.77
C GLN A 262 21.04 -14.89 5.76
N LYS A 263 20.04 -14.21 6.33
CA LYS A 263 19.04 -14.80 7.22
C LYS A 263 17.65 -14.27 6.88
N SER A 264 17.14 -14.60 5.69
CA SER A 264 15.72 -14.38 5.35
C SER A 264 14.96 -15.70 5.19
N ASN A 265 15.10 -16.60 6.16
CA ASN A 265 14.24 -17.79 6.28
C ASN A 265 12.88 -17.47 6.94
N SER A 266 12.47 -16.20 7.09
CA SER A 266 11.25 -15.88 7.83
C SER A 266 9.96 -16.22 7.08
N CYS A 267 9.94 -16.22 5.75
CA CYS A 267 8.78 -16.75 5.02
C CYS A 267 8.89 -18.26 4.83
N ALA A 268 10.08 -18.83 4.56
CA ALA A 268 10.27 -20.28 4.42
C ALA A 268 10.01 -21.01 5.74
N ASN A 269 10.47 -20.48 6.88
CA ASN A 269 10.23 -21.10 8.20
C ASN A 269 8.79 -20.96 8.70
N ALA A 270 7.98 -20.05 8.15
CA ALA A 270 6.54 -20.03 8.43
C ALA A 270 5.80 -21.23 7.82
N PHE A 271 6.38 -21.90 6.83
CA PHE A 271 5.77 -23.04 6.14
C PHE A 271 6.11 -24.41 6.72
N SER A 272 7.20 -24.57 7.45
CA SER A 272 7.62 -25.87 7.99
C SER A 272 6.85 -26.34 9.22
N GLY A 273 5.97 -25.51 9.80
CA GLY A 273 5.28 -25.77 11.07
C GLY A 273 3.79 -26.13 11.00
N TYR A 274 3.15 -26.13 9.85
CA TYR A 274 1.72 -26.42 9.73
C TYR A 274 1.44 -27.68 8.92
N GLY A 275 1.61 -28.84 9.56
CA GLY A 275 0.98 -30.09 9.13
C GLY A 275 -0.54 -29.96 9.24
N TYR A 276 -1.25 -30.07 8.14
CA TYR A 276 -2.70 -30.24 8.13
C TYR A 276 -3.06 -31.52 8.91
N ARG A 277 -3.67 -31.38 10.09
CA ARG A 277 -4.47 -32.47 10.65
C ARG A 277 -5.70 -32.62 9.79
N ARG A 278 -5.77 -33.70 9.03
CA ARG A 278 -7.04 -34.22 8.51
C ARG A 278 -7.80 -34.78 9.70
N ASP A 279 -8.82 -34.06 10.18
CA ASP A 279 -9.83 -34.66 11.03
C ASP A 279 -10.65 -35.61 10.15
N SER A 280 -10.42 -36.90 10.36
CA SER A 280 -11.23 -38.00 9.83
C SER A 280 -12.61 -37.89 10.49
N LEU A 281 -13.62 -37.45 9.75
CA LEU A 281 -15.00 -37.70 10.09
C LEU A 281 -15.26 -39.22 10.00
N SER A 282 -15.21 -39.88 11.15
CA SER A 282 -15.70 -41.24 11.28
C SER A 282 -17.23 -41.20 11.17
N GLN A 283 -17.72 -41.80 10.12
CA GLN A 283 -19.09 -42.25 10.02
C GLN A 283 -19.37 -43.26 11.13
N ASN A 284 -20.23 -42.94 12.05
CA ASN A 284 -20.90 -43.95 12.86
C ASN A 284 -22.35 -44.08 12.31
N SER A 285 -22.50 -45.10 11.46
CA SER A 285 -23.80 -45.70 11.16
C SER A 285 -23.98 -46.87 12.17
N SER A 286 -25.23 -47.01 12.60
CA SER A 286 -25.91 -48.22 13.16
C SER A 286 -25.88 -48.41 14.69
N LYS A 287 -26.92 -48.34 15.31
CA LYS A 287 -28.06 -49.19 15.61
C LYS A 287 -29.00 -48.51 16.58
#